data_a5b6c498849b16ff67f325548ab51cd3
#
_entry.id   a5b6c498849b16ff67f325548ab51cd3
#
_cell.length_a   1.000
_cell.length_b   1.000
_cell.length_c   1.000
_cell.angle_alpha   90.00
_cell.angle_beta   90.00
_cell.angle_gamma   90.00
#
_symmetry.space_group_name_H-M   'P 1'
#
loop_
_entity.id
_entity.type
_entity.pdbx_description
1 polymer ?
#
loop_
_entity_poly.entity_id
_entity_poly.type
_entity_poly.pdbx_seq_one_letter_code
_entity_poly.pdbx_strand_id
1 'polypeptide(L)'
;IGCSLMLLAILLGFSACNNEDDVMEIFNNKTWKLSRIATEKGKEQFYQGLWNNEAEEKASRELLKTDGNFTLNFNCAEVNGEITGTVSAHAVKSSIDDATLKIDGKEHTINIGGKVIGTESDKLAKVFINGVLNVFKYEGDIHNLTLYFKDGNTTKVMGFTAR
;
A
#
# COMPACT_ATOMS: atom_id res chain seq x y z
N ILE A 1 11.76 64.44 15.34
CA ILE A 1 11.77 63.76 14.01
C ILE A 1 11.82 62.24 14.26
N GLY A 2 10.63 61.62 14.29
CA GLY A 2 10.51 60.21 14.54
C GLY A 2 10.51 59.42 13.22
N CYS A 3 11.47 58.54 13.06
CA CYS A 3 11.38 57.46 12.06
C CYS A 3 10.70 56.24 12.67
N SER A 4 9.43 56.06 12.34
CA SER A 4 8.69 54.85 12.68
C SER A 4 9.07 53.76 11.69
N LEU A 5 9.86 52.79 12.12
CA LEU A 5 10.21 51.61 11.33
C LEU A 5 9.07 50.61 11.47
N MET A 6 8.20 50.60 10.48
CA MET A 6 7.10 49.62 10.38
C MET A 6 7.67 48.29 9.97
N LEU A 7 7.85 47.40 10.96
CA LEU A 7 8.29 46.02 10.74
C LEU A 7 7.12 45.24 10.14
N LEU A 8 7.12 45.06 8.82
CA LEU A 8 6.17 44.21 8.10
C LEU A 8 6.54 42.74 8.35
N ALA A 9 5.93 42.15 9.34
CA ALA A 9 6.03 40.69 9.53
C ALA A 9 5.34 39.99 8.37
N ILE A 10 6.13 39.52 7.43
CA ILE A 10 5.66 38.58 6.39
C ILE A 10 5.38 37.24 7.10
N LEU A 11 4.14 37.02 7.45
CA LEU A 11 3.63 35.68 7.78
C LEU A 11 3.71 34.86 6.50
N LEU A 12 4.83 34.16 6.31
CA LEU A 12 4.89 33.05 5.41
C LEU A 12 3.92 31.99 5.94
N GLY A 13 2.68 32.10 5.50
CA GLY A 13 1.74 31.00 5.63
C GLY A 13 2.33 29.81 4.91
N PHE A 14 2.88 28.86 5.67
CA PHE A 14 3.04 27.51 5.19
C PHE A 14 1.63 27.01 4.94
N SER A 15 1.13 27.16 3.72
CA SER A 15 0.03 26.33 3.25
C SER A 15 0.58 24.92 3.35
N ALA A 16 0.13 24.20 4.38
CA ALA A 16 0.20 22.76 4.35
C ALA A 16 -0.51 22.37 3.06
N CYS A 17 0.25 21.97 2.04
CA CYS A 17 -0.30 21.35 0.86
C CYS A 17 -1.22 20.24 1.37
N ASN A 18 -2.49 20.33 1.04
CA ASN A 18 -3.42 19.26 1.31
C ASN A 18 -2.91 18.04 0.57
N ASN A 19 -2.55 17.00 1.31
CA ASN A 19 -2.00 15.77 0.77
C ASN A 19 -3.02 14.93 -0.01
N GLU A 20 -4.23 15.43 -0.24
CA GLU A 20 -5.30 14.73 -0.95
C GLU A 20 -4.97 14.53 -2.43
N ASP A 21 -4.42 15.53 -3.10
CA ASP A 21 -3.98 15.41 -4.49
C ASP A 21 -2.82 14.42 -4.61
N ASP A 22 -1.89 14.43 -3.66
CA ASP A 22 -0.77 13.50 -3.60
C ASP A 22 -1.24 12.06 -3.37
N VAL A 23 -2.30 11.85 -2.58
CA VAL A 23 -2.89 10.52 -2.35
C VAL A 23 -3.46 9.96 -3.64
N MET A 24 -4.17 10.75 -4.42
CA MET A 24 -4.72 10.32 -5.72
C MET A 24 -3.60 9.93 -6.70
N GLU A 25 -2.50 10.68 -6.72
CA GLU A 25 -1.33 10.36 -7.54
C GLU A 25 -0.61 9.10 -7.07
N ILE A 26 -0.54 8.85 -5.76
CA ILE A 26 0.06 7.64 -5.21
C ILE A 26 -0.71 6.42 -5.71
N PHE A 27 -2.03 6.40 -5.57
CA PHE A 27 -2.79 5.18 -5.77
C PHE A 27 -3.21 4.94 -7.23
N ASN A 28 -3.65 5.97 -7.95
CA ASN A 28 -4.27 5.82 -9.28
C ASN A 28 -3.28 5.65 -10.44
N ASN A 29 -3.80 5.13 -11.55
CA ASN A 29 -3.19 5.08 -12.87
C ASN A 29 -1.86 4.31 -12.95
N LYS A 30 -1.67 3.33 -12.09
CA LYS A 30 -0.50 2.45 -12.12
C LYS A 30 -0.81 1.08 -11.56
N THR A 31 0.04 0.12 -11.86
CA THR A 31 0.05 -1.19 -11.22
C THR A 31 1.14 -1.21 -10.16
N TRP A 32 0.78 -1.59 -8.96
CA TRP A 32 1.71 -1.81 -7.87
C TRP A 32 2.16 -3.26 -7.84
N LYS A 33 3.46 -3.49 -7.99
CA LYS A 33 4.08 -4.83 -7.95
C LYS A 33 4.72 -5.08 -6.60
N LEU A 34 4.37 -6.20 -5.97
CA LEU A 34 4.98 -6.61 -4.69
C LEU A 34 6.50 -6.73 -4.84
N SER A 35 7.23 -6.18 -3.89
CA SER A 35 8.69 -6.26 -3.77
C SER A 35 9.17 -6.92 -2.49
N ARG A 36 8.38 -6.84 -1.41
CA ARG A 36 8.74 -7.40 -0.09
C ARG A 36 7.52 -7.66 0.78
N ILE A 37 7.68 -8.60 1.72
CA ILE A 37 6.80 -8.75 2.90
C ILE A 37 7.69 -8.98 4.11
N ALA A 38 7.68 -8.06 5.05
CA ALA A 38 8.59 -8.05 6.19
C ALA A 38 7.86 -7.81 7.52
N THR A 39 8.57 -7.98 8.61
CA THR A 39 8.11 -7.51 9.91
C THR A 39 8.03 -5.98 9.91
N GLU A 40 7.21 -5.40 10.78
CA GLU A 40 6.92 -3.94 10.79
C GLU A 40 8.19 -3.08 10.79
N LYS A 41 9.20 -3.47 11.55
CA LYS A 41 10.50 -2.77 11.65
C LYS A 41 11.64 -3.49 10.95
N GLY A 42 11.33 -4.58 10.24
CA GLY A 42 12.32 -5.40 9.56
C GLY A 42 12.88 -4.73 8.31
N LYS A 43 14.12 -5.05 7.98
CA LYS A 43 14.81 -4.61 6.76
C LYS A 43 14.93 -5.72 5.73
N GLU A 44 14.54 -6.93 6.10
CA GLU A 44 14.53 -8.10 5.23
C GLU A 44 13.57 -7.91 4.04
N GLN A 45 13.84 -8.58 2.94
CA GLN A 45 12.90 -8.61 1.82
C GLN A 45 11.67 -9.46 2.18
N PHE A 46 11.89 -10.64 2.77
CA PHE A 46 10.82 -11.51 3.26
C PHE A 46 11.14 -11.95 4.68
N TYR A 47 10.14 -11.93 5.55
CA TYR A 47 10.34 -12.26 6.96
C TYR A 47 10.73 -13.73 7.16
N GLN A 48 11.53 -13.98 8.17
CA GLN A 48 11.97 -15.32 8.54
C GLN A 48 10.78 -16.21 8.92
N GLY A 49 10.72 -17.42 8.38
CA GLY A 49 9.64 -18.38 8.64
C GLY A 49 8.47 -18.30 7.64
N LEU A 50 8.55 -17.44 6.63
CA LEU A 50 7.57 -17.42 5.55
C LEU A 50 7.53 -18.76 4.80
N TRP A 51 8.69 -19.35 4.55
CA TRP A 51 8.83 -20.67 3.91
C TRP A 51 9.41 -21.69 4.87
N ASN A 52 9.10 -22.96 4.64
CA ASN A 52 9.65 -24.06 5.42
C ASN A 52 11.04 -24.50 4.95
N ASN A 53 11.38 -24.25 3.69
CA ASN A 53 12.62 -24.67 3.05
C ASN A 53 12.97 -23.83 1.83
N GLU A 54 14.19 -23.98 1.34
CA GLU A 54 14.70 -23.24 0.18
C GLU A 54 13.94 -23.54 -1.13
N ALA A 55 13.39 -24.74 -1.30
CA ALA A 55 12.64 -25.10 -2.50
C ALA A 55 11.33 -24.30 -2.59
N GLU A 56 10.62 -24.14 -1.48
CA GLU A 56 9.42 -23.29 -1.40
C GLU A 56 9.77 -21.82 -1.67
N GLU A 57 10.85 -21.33 -1.09
CA GLU A 57 11.32 -19.95 -1.31
C GLU A 57 11.65 -19.71 -2.78
N LYS A 58 12.42 -20.61 -3.39
CA LYS A 58 12.80 -20.51 -4.80
C LYS A 58 11.57 -20.51 -5.72
N ALA A 59 10.62 -21.38 -5.47
CA ALA A 59 9.37 -21.43 -6.24
C ALA A 59 8.59 -20.14 -6.14
N SER A 60 8.40 -19.60 -4.91
CA SER A 60 7.72 -18.32 -4.71
C SER A 60 8.43 -17.15 -5.41
N ARG A 61 9.77 -17.11 -5.35
CA ARG A 61 10.54 -16.06 -6.01
C ARG A 61 10.43 -16.11 -7.53
N GLU A 62 10.34 -17.30 -8.14
CA GLU A 62 10.07 -17.42 -9.59
C GLU A 62 8.67 -16.93 -9.94
N LEU A 63 7.66 -17.29 -9.15
CA LEU A 63 6.29 -16.78 -9.33
C LEU A 63 6.21 -15.26 -9.17
N LEU A 64 6.99 -14.68 -8.27
CA LEU A 64 7.06 -13.24 -8.06
C LEU A 64 7.62 -12.49 -9.28
N LYS A 65 8.53 -13.10 -10.04
CA LYS A 65 9.10 -12.50 -11.27
C LYS A 65 8.10 -12.47 -12.42
N THR A 66 7.07 -13.31 -12.40
CA THR A 66 6.07 -13.38 -13.46
C THR A 66 5.24 -12.10 -13.48
N ASP A 67 5.16 -11.47 -14.65
CA ASP A 67 4.32 -10.30 -14.83
C ASP A 67 2.85 -10.62 -14.56
N GLY A 68 2.16 -9.70 -13.94
CA GLY A 68 0.76 -9.88 -13.55
C GLY A 68 0.54 -10.57 -12.20
N ASN A 69 1.50 -11.35 -11.70
CA ASN A 69 1.42 -11.92 -10.36
C ASN A 69 1.79 -10.89 -9.28
N PHE A 70 1.19 -11.01 -8.10
CA PHE A 70 1.47 -10.15 -6.93
C PHE A 70 1.29 -8.66 -7.24
N THR A 71 0.17 -8.31 -7.79
CA THR A 71 -0.15 -6.94 -8.23
C THR A 71 -1.36 -6.36 -7.53
N LEU A 72 -1.37 -5.03 -7.38
CA LEU A 72 -2.50 -4.23 -6.93
C LEU A 72 -2.80 -3.14 -7.97
N ASN A 73 -4.08 -2.89 -8.19
CA ASN A 73 -4.58 -1.77 -8.98
C ASN A 73 -5.66 -1.04 -8.19
N PHE A 74 -5.49 0.26 -8.03
CA PHE A 74 -6.43 1.11 -7.32
C PHE A 74 -7.17 2.02 -8.29
N ASN A 75 -8.42 2.27 -8.01
CA ASN A 75 -9.26 3.24 -8.70
C ASN A 75 -10.00 4.07 -7.66
N CYS A 76 -9.43 5.21 -7.31
CA CYS A 76 -9.94 6.09 -6.27
C CYS A 76 -10.48 7.38 -6.84
N ALA A 77 -11.45 7.97 -6.16
CA ALA A 77 -11.94 9.32 -6.39
C ALA A 77 -12.21 10.00 -5.04
N GLU A 78 -12.03 11.30 -5.00
CA GLU A 78 -12.47 12.12 -3.88
C GLU A 78 -13.93 12.48 -4.08
N VAL A 79 -14.75 12.18 -3.09
CA VAL A 79 -16.17 12.52 -3.05
C VAL A 79 -16.48 13.15 -1.70
N ASN A 80 -16.85 14.43 -1.68
CA ASN A 80 -17.16 15.19 -0.47
C ASN A 80 -16.04 15.15 0.61
N GLY A 81 -14.77 15.22 0.18
CA GLY A 81 -13.62 15.19 1.08
C GLY A 81 -13.23 13.78 1.55
N GLU A 82 -13.92 12.75 1.11
CA GLU A 82 -13.56 11.35 1.35
C GLU A 82 -12.94 10.74 0.09
N ILE A 83 -11.85 10.00 0.26
CA ILE A 83 -11.23 9.22 -0.82
C ILE A 83 -11.76 7.80 -0.73
N THR A 84 -12.54 7.45 -1.74
CA THR A 84 -13.16 6.14 -1.86
C THR A 84 -12.95 5.56 -3.25
N GLY A 85 -13.20 4.27 -3.41
CA GLY A 85 -13.08 3.62 -4.70
C GLY A 85 -13.02 2.11 -4.60
N THR A 86 -12.26 1.52 -5.49
CA THR A 86 -12.03 0.09 -5.55
C THR A 86 -10.55 -0.26 -5.63
N VAL A 87 -10.23 -1.46 -5.21
CA VAL A 87 -8.92 -2.08 -5.39
C VAL A 87 -9.08 -3.51 -5.88
N SER A 88 -8.28 -3.87 -6.86
CA SER A 88 -8.14 -5.24 -7.32
C SER A 88 -6.73 -5.74 -7.06
N ALA A 89 -6.63 -6.99 -6.63
CA ALA A 89 -5.37 -7.67 -6.37
C ALA A 89 -5.32 -8.99 -7.13
N HIS A 90 -4.16 -9.33 -7.65
CA HIS A 90 -3.91 -10.62 -8.26
C HIS A 90 -2.67 -11.28 -7.64
N ALA A 91 -2.84 -12.45 -7.05
CA ALA A 91 -1.73 -13.27 -6.55
C ALA A 91 -1.18 -14.17 -7.65
N VAL A 92 -1.34 -15.47 -7.57
CA VAL A 92 -0.94 -16.43 -8.60
C VAL A 92 -2.15 -17.18 -9.15
N LYS A 93 -2.98 -17.74 -8.27
CA LYS A 93 -4.21 -18.49 -8.58
C LYS A 93 -5.46 -17.88 -7.97
N SER A 94 -5.30 -16.77 -7.26
CA SER A 94 -6.38 -16.08 -6.59
C SER A 94 -6.34 -14.59 -6.87
N SER A 95 -7.49 -13.97 -6.72
CA SER A 95 -7.67 -12.53 -6.89
C SER A 95 -8.60 -11.95 -5.84
N ILE A 96 -8.58 -10.63 -5.76
CA ILE A 96 -9.61 -9.81 -5.13
C ILE A 96 -10.06 -8.86 -6.22
N ASP A 97 -11.35 -8.89 -6.55
CA ASP A 97 -11.88 -8.11 -7.66
C ASP A 97 -12.75 -6.99 -7.10
N ASP A 98 -12.44 -5.77 -7.46
CA ASP A 98 -13.20 -4.55 -7.15
C ASP A 98 -13.62 -4.45 -5.67
N ALA A 99 -12.70 -4.77 -4.76
CA ALA A 99 -12.92 -4.60 -3.33
C ALA A 99 -13.14 -3.12 -3.00
N THR A 100 -14.03 -2.84 -2.05
CA THR A 100 -14.28 -1.47 -1.60
C THR A 100 -13.04 -0.88 -0.95
N LEU A 101 -12.77 0.39 -1.22
CA LEU A 101 -11.61 1.12 -0.75
C LEU A 101 -12.04 2.41 -0.08
N LYS A 102 -11.47 2.66 1.10
CA LYS A 102 -11.57 3.95 1.80
C LYS A 102 -10.18 4.35 2.29
N ILE A 103 -9.79 5.59 2.01
CA ILE A 103 -8.48 6.14 2.39
C ILE A 103 -8.69 7.45 3.16
N ASP A 104 -7.99 7.60 4.27
CA ASP A 104 -7.81 8.87 4.96
C ASP A 104 -6.37 9.35 4.72
N GLY A 105 -6.22 10.37 3.90
CA GLY A 105 -4.92 10.92 3.55
C GLY A 105 -4.24 11.70 4.67
N LYS A 106 -4.98 12.16 5.67
CA LYS A 106 -4.42 12.89 6.83
C LYS A 106 -3.84 11.92 7.85
N GLU A 107 -4.61 10.86 8.15
CA GLU A 107 -4.21 9.84 9.12
C GLU A 107 -3.39 8.71 8.49
N HIS A 108 -3.23 8.70 7.17
CA HIS A 108 -2.59 7.64 6.40
C HIS A 108 -3.20 6.25 6.65
N THR A 109 -4.51 6.21 6.85
CA THR A 109 -5.24 4.96 7.03
C THR A 109 -5.86 4.50 5.72
N ILE A 110 -6.01 3.18 5.59
CA ILE A 110 -6.59 2.53 4.43
C ILE A 110 -7.45 1.36 4.91
N ASN A 111 -8.62 1.19 4.31
CA ASN A 111 -9.51 0.08 4.57
C ASN A 111 -9.94 -0.55 3.25
N ILE A 112 -9.81 -1.85 3.16
CA ILE A 112 -10.18 -2.65 1.99
C ILE A 112 -11.19 -3.70 2.40
N GLY A 113 -12.38 -3.66 1.81
CA GLY A 113 -13.48 -4.59 2.10
C GLY A 113 -13.83 -5.42 0.88
N GLY A 114 -13.54 -6.71 0.95
CA GLY A 114 -13.79 -7.64 -0.15
C GLY A 114 -13.59 -9.08 0.27
N LYS A 115 -13.44 -9.94 -0.71
CA LYS A 115 -13.19 -11.36 -0.52
C LYS A 115 -12.16 -11.88 -1.52
N VAL A 116 -11.45 -12.90 -1.12
CA VAL A 116 -10.55 -13.66 -2.02
C VAL A 116 -11.37 -14.59 -2.89
N ILE A 117 -11.08 -14.59 -4.18
CA ILE A 117 -11.61 -15.51 -5.18
C ILE A 117 -10.49 -16.46 -5.59
N GLY A 118 -10.77 -17.77 -5.59
CA GLY A 118 -9.76 -18.80 -5.87
C GLY A 118 -9.00 -19.24 -4.62
N THR A 119 -8.05 -20.14 -4.83
CA THR A 119 -7.26 -20.75 -3.74
C THR A 119 -5.80 -20.79 -4.11
N GLU A 120 -4.94 -20.32 -3.22
CA GLU A 120 -3.49 -20.37 -3.37
C GLU A 120 -2.88 -21.63 -2.76
N SER A 121 -1.85 -22.12 -3.40
CA SER A 121 -0.96 -23.15 -2.86
C SER A 121 0.39 -22.58 -2.42
N ASP A 122 0.88 -21.54 -3.10
CA ASP A 122 2.12 -20.86 -2.76
C ASP A 122 2.00 -20.04 -1.47
N LYS A 123 3.02 -20.10 -0.59
CA LYS A 123 2.97 -19.43 0.70
C LYS A 123 3.03 -17.92 0.61
N LEU A 124 3.90 -17.39 -0.27
CA LEU A 124 3.98 -15.94 -0.48
C LEU A 124 2.66 -15.41 -1.03
N ALA A 125 2.06 -16.14 -1.98
CA ALA A 125 0.78 -15.77 -2.55
C ALA A 125 -0.36 -15.79 -1.52
N LYS A 126 -0.38 -16.77 -0.62
CA LYS A 126 -1.35 -16.80 0.50
C LYS A 126 -1.21 -15.60 1.42
N VAL A 127 0.02 -15.30 1.86
CA VAL A 127 0.28 -14.17 2.76
C VAL A 127 -0.07 -12.85 2.08
N PHE A 128 0.30 -12.69 0.82
CA PHE A 128 -0.02 -11.50 0.04
C PHE A 128 -1.53 -11.29 -0.09
N ILE A 129 -2.26 -12.25 -0.63
CA ILE A 129 -3.68 -12.04 -0.95
C ILE A 129 -4.54 -11.86 0.31
N ASN A 130 -4.24 -12.60 1.37
CA ASN A 130 -4.93 -12.45 2.65
C ASN A 130 -4.52 -11.16 3.36
N GLY A 131 -3.25 -10.75 3.23
CA GLY A 131 -2.74 -9.52 3.81
C GLY A 131 -3.43 -8.28 3.24
N VAL A 132 -3.76 -8.26 1.96
CA VAL A 132 -4.46 -7.14 1.31
C VAL A 132 -5.77 -6.79 2.00
N LEU A 133 -6.54 -7.78 2.44
CA LEU A 133 -7.81 -7.56 3.15
C LEU A 133 -7.63 -7.15 4.62
N ASN A 134 -6.42 -7.19 5.15
CA ASN A 134 -6.10 -6.85 6.54
C ASN A 134 -5.23 -5.59 6.67
N VAL A 135 -5.11 -4.83 5.61
CA VAL A 135 -4.38 -3.55 5.63
C VAL A 135 -5.14 -2.51 6.44
N PHE A 136 -4.39 -1.64 7.12
CA PHE A 136 -4.97 -0.58 7.94
C PHE A 136 -4.25 0.75 7.85
N LYS A 137 -3.00 0.75 7.36
CA LYS A 137 -2.16 1.94 7.25
C LYS A 137 -1.31 1.86 5.98
N TYR A 138 -0.99 3.02 5.41
CA TYR A 138 -0.07 3.11 4.28
C TYR A 138 0.97 4.22 4.48
N GLU A 139 2.09 4.06 3.80
CA GLU A 139 3.13 5.06 3.58
C GLU A 139 3.61 4.94 2.15
N GLY A 140 3.99 6.03 1.53
CA GLY A 140 4.54 5.93 0.18
C GLY A 140 4.54 7.22 -0.61
N ASP A 141 4.95 7.07 -1.84
CA ASP A 141 5.01 8.08 -2.87
C ASP A 141 4.57 7.50 -4.22
N ILE A 142 4.76 8.23 -5.31
CA ILE A 142 4.36 7.77 -6.65
C ILE A 142 5.16 6.58 -7.18
N HIS A 143 6.27 6.20 -6.55
CA HIS A 143 7.15 5.11 -6.97
C HIS A 143 7.13 3.91 -6.03
N ASN A 144 6.94 4.16 -4.74
CA ASN A 144 7.01 3.15 -3.69
C ASN A 144 5.79 3.25 -2.77
N LEU A 145 5.18 2.12 -2.48
CA LEU A 145 4.05 2.01 -1.56
C LEU A 145 4.34 0.95 -0.51
N THR A 146 4.09 1.27 0.74
CA THR A 146 4.14 0.33 1.87
C THR A 146 2.76 0.25 2.49
N LEU A 147 2.20 -0.96 2.56
CA LEU A 147 0.95 -1.26 3.24
C LEU A 147 1.23 -2.04 4.52
N TYR A 148 0.71 -1.55 5.63
CA TYR A 148 0.76 -2.23 6.93
C TYR A 148 -0.47 -3.10 7.09
N PHE A 149 -0.28 -4.34 7.46
CA PHE A 149 -1.40 -5.28 7.64
C PHE A 149 -1.26 -6.09 8.93
N LYS A 150 -2.40 -6.55 9.45
CA LYS A 150 -2.45 -7.45 10.59
C LYS A 150 -2.33 -8.91 10.13
N ASP A 151 -1.40 -9.61 10.76
CA ASP A 151 -1.22 -11.05 10.64
C ASP A 151 -1.36 -11.66 12.04
N GLY A 152 -2.57 -12.05 12.40
CA GLY A 152 -2.91 -12.39 13.78
C GLY A 152 -2.69 -11.20 14.72
N ASN A 153 -1.85 -11.40 15.75
CA ASN A 153 -1.51 -10.35 16.72
C ASN A 153 -0.27 -9.52 16.33
N THR A 154 0.32 -9.79 15.16
CA THR A 154 1.51 -9.07 14.68
C THR A 154 1.16 -8.12 13.56
N THR A 155 1.96 -7.08 13.42
CA THR A 155 1.91 -6.18 12.27
C THR A 155 3.07 -6.49 11.33
N LYS A 156 2.75 -6.66 10.06
CA LYS A 156 3.71 -6.83 8.97
C LYS A 156 3.52 -5.75 7.92
N VAL A 157 4.47 -5.64 7.02
CA VAL A 157 4.44 -4.68 5.92
C VAL A 157 4.59 -5.38 4.58
N MET A 158 3.84 -4.92 3.60
CA MET A 158 4.02 -5.24 2.19
C MET A 158 4.58 -4.01 1.48
N GLY A 159 5.72 -4.15 0.84
CA GLY A 159 6.31 -3.11 0.00
C GLY A 159 6.04 -3.37 -1.47
N PHE A 160 5.74 -2.31 -2.21
CA PHE A 160 5.42 -2.35 -3.63
C PHE A 160 6.23 -1.31 -4.40
N THR A 161 6.46 -1.59 -5.67
CA THR A 161 7.02 -0.63 -6.63
C THR A 161 6.02 -0.41 -7.76
N ALA A 162 5.94 0.83 -8.24
CA ALA A 162 5.10 1.20 -9.38
C ALA A 162 5.63 0.59 -10.70
N ARG A 163 4.71 0.15 -11.56
CA ARG A 163 4.96 -0.37 -12.91
C ARG A 163 4.17 0.42 -13.95
#